data_46a62dcbd996f72912cac5eeda30855c
#
_entry.id   46a62dcbd996f72912cac5eeda30855c
#
_cell.length_a   1.000
_cell.length_b   1.000
_cell.length_c   1.000
_cell.angle_alpha   90.00
_cell.angle_beta   90.00
_cell.angle_gamma   90.00
#
_symmetry.space_group_name_H-M   'P 1'
#
loop_
_entity.id
_entity.type
_entity.pdbx_description
1 polymer ?
#
loop_
_entity_poly.entity_id
_entity_poly.type
_entity_poly.pdbx_seq_one_letter_code
_entity_poly.pdbx_strand_id
1 'polypeptide(L)'
;LPVKGTNGITCDMIASNDSACTWLRDNYKVDYHKPGAQEYYNSCFELYAEWGVDFVKIDDLSRPYHTAEIEMIRKAIDHCGRPIVLSISPGETPLEKVDHVKTHANMWRTVDDFWDNWSQLNYQFQVCAKWAPYIAPGTWPDADMLPLGKISIRGERGEERWTNFTRDEQYTMMNLWTIFKSPLMFGGDLPQNDKATDSLLTNRDVLYMHHYSANNRQLSKRDNHIVWAADDPANGDKFVALFNTGGSEFVNTKDALYRSGTISYLTTGYAKDADVDLTGMKTGQLALVVSDDGDGYDSDHADWIDPVVTLADGSTIKLTDRKYLRGTCGWGSIGVNRNLEGNSLSINGQKYDNGYAVHANSILLFDIPENAVRFTALVGLDNSGTDQGSKSSVEFMVFDGDPTMREETVAKKKPNTSTISA
;
A
#
# COMPACT_ATOMS: atom_id res chain seq x y z
N LEU A 1 -6.23 -30.41 22.78
CA LEU A 1 -5.01 -31.19 22.47
C LEU A 1 -4.02 -31.08 23.62
N PRO A 2 -3.29 -32.16 24.00
CA PRO A 2 -2.20 -32.07 24.97
C PRO A 2 -1.02 -31.28 24.44
N VAL A 3 -0.36 -30.51 25.30
CA VAL A 3 0.89 -29.82 24.99
C VAL A 3 2.05 -30.80 25.19
N LYS A 4 2.80 -31.06 24.13
CA LYS A 4 3.98 -31.95 24.11
C LYS A 4 5.01 -31.48 25.14
N GLY A 5 5.62 -32.41 25.84
CA GLY A 5 6.62 -32.09 26.88
C GLY A 5 6.07 -31.68 28.22
N THR A 6 4.74 -31.67 28.39
CA THR A 6 4.09 -31.35 29.68
C THR A 6 3.37 -32.55 30.27
N ASN A 7 3.07 -32.50 31.58
CA ASN A 7 2.32 -33.53 32.25
C ASN A 7 0.87 -33.05 32.49
N GLY A 8 -0.03 -33.40 31.55
CA GLY A 8 -1.46 -33.15 31.67
C GLY A 8 -1.92 -31.72 31.30
N ILE A 9 -1.04 -30.87 30.77
CA ILE A 9 -1.44 -29.54 30.26
C ILE A 9 -1.99 -29.68 28.84
N THR A 10 -3.10 -29.03 28.57
CA THR A 10 -3.76 -28.99 27.26
C THR A 10 -3.79 -27.56 26.70
N CYS A 11 -3.95 -27.41 25.35
CA CYS A 11 -3.93 -26.10 24.67
C CYS A 11 -4.97 -25.13 25.23
N ASP A 12 -6.15 -25.62 25.67
CA ASP A 12 -7.19 -24.78 26.28
C ASP A 12 -6.77 -24.23 27.65
N MET A 13 -5.91 -24.95 28.38
CA MET A 13 -5.38 -24.47 29.65
C MET A 13 -4.41 -23.31 29.50
N ILE A 14 -3.67 -23.22 28.38
CA ILE A 14 -2.72 -22.15 28.11
C ILE A 14 -3.30 -21.01 27.29
N ALA A 15 -4.50 -21.20 26.74
CA ALA A 15 -5.17 -20.14 25.99
C ALA A 15 -5.61 -18.98 26.90
N SER A 16 -5.51 -17.75 26.39
CA SER A 16 -6.15 -16.59 27.02
C SER A 16 -7.66 -16.61 26.74
N ASN A 17 -8.44 -16.15 27.70
CA ASN A 17 -9.88 -15.94 27.52
C ASN A 17 -10.15 -14.65 26.69
N ASP A 18 -9.17 -13.77 26.57
CA ASP A 18 -9.26 -12.58 25.75
C ASP A 18 -8.87 -12.95 24.31
N SER A 19 -9.75 -12.67 23.37
CA SER A 19 -9.43 -12.83 21.95
C SER A 19 -8.22 -11.98 21.60
N ALA A 20 -7.14 -12.61 21.15
CA ALA A 20 -5.95 -11.89 20.78
C ALA A 20 -6.06 -11.26 19.38
N CYS A 21 -6.84 -11.87 18.51
CA CYS A 21 -6.97 -11.48 17.13
C CYS A 21 -8.34 -10.86 16.87
N THR A 22 -8.37 -9.55 16.67
CA THR A 22 -9.64 -8.81 16.46
C THR A 22 -10.30 -9.13 15.12
N TRP A 23 -9.50 -9.53 14.13
CA TRP A 23 -9.94 -9.86 12.78
C TRP A 23 -10.17 -11.37 12.55
N LEU A 24 -9.73 -12.25 13.47
CA LEU A 24 -9.90 -13.71 13.39
C LEU A 24 -10.35 -14.28 14.74
N ARG A 25 -11.65 -14.26 14.98
CA ARG A 25 -12.27 -14.51 16.30
C ARG A 25 -12.13 -15.93 16.85
N ASP A 26 -11.71 -16.88 16.04
CA ASP A 26 -11.46 -18.29 16.40
C ASP A 26 -10.01 -18.56 16.81
N ASN A 27 -9.13 -17.54 16.73
CA ASN A 27 -7.77 -17.60 17.22
C ASN A 27 -7.65 -17.04 18.64
N TYR A 28 -7.12 -17.87 19.53
CA TYR A 28 -6.86 -17.52 20.91
C TYR A 28 -5.37 -17.24 21.12
N LYS A 29 -5.06 -16.22 21.87
CA LYS A 29 -3.73 -15.91 22.33
C LYS A 29 -3.21 -16.99 23.28
N VAL A 30 -1.92 -17.33 23.19
CA VAL A 30 -1.24 -18.11 24.23
C VAL A 30 -0.91 -17.18 25.39
N ASP A 31 -1.39 -17.53 26.59
CA ASP A 31 -1.08 -16.80 27.81
C ASP A 31 0.33 -17.19 28.30
N TYR A 32 1.30 -16.33 28.07
CA TYR A 32 2.71 -16.57 28.39
C TYR A 32 3.00 -16.71 29.90
N HIS A 33 2.05 -16.36 30.76
CA HIS A 33 2.17 -16.56 32.20
C HIS A 33 1.82 -17.99 32.64
N LYS A 34 1.16 -18.76 31.78
CA LYS A 34 0.70 -20.09 32.12
C LYS A 34 1.76 -21.15 31.90
N PRO A 35 1.91 -22.12 32.87
CA PRO A 35 2.76 -23.28 32.65
C PRO A 35 2.37 -24.02 31.36
N GLY A 36 3.34 -24.41 30.55
CA GLY A 36 3.13 -25.09 29.28
C GLY A 36 3.13 -24.16 28.05
N ALA A 37 3.11 -22.84 28.23
CA ALA A 37 3.12 -21.88 27.11
C ALA A 37 4.42 -21.98 26.29
N GLN A 38 5.56 -22.05 26.94
CA GLN A 38 6.86 -22.22 26.25
C GLN A 38 6.96 -23.59 25.57
N GLU A 39 6.53 -24.65 26.23
CA GLU A 39 6.51 -26.02 25.70
C GLU A 39 5.62 -26.13 24.45
N TYR A 40 4.54 -25.38 24.41
CA TYR A 40 3.69 -25.30 23.21
C TYR A 40 4.49 -24.76 22.00
N TYR A 41 5.17 -23.61 22.14
CA TYR A 41 5.99 -23.08 21.08
C TYR A 41 7.17 -24.01 20.75
N ASN A 42 7.82 -24.60 21.74
CA ASN A 42 8.88 -25.58 21.52
C ASN A 42 8.40 -26.72 20.63
N SER A 43 7.20 -27.28 20.94
CA SER A 43 6.62 -28.39 20.17
C SER A 43 6.28 -28.02 18.72
N CYS A 44 5.85 -26.77 18.48
CA CYS A 44 5.59 -26.29 17.12
C CYS A 44 6.90 -26.20 16.31
N PHE A 45 7.96 -25.62 16.88
CA PHE A 45 9.22 -25.46 16.18
C PHE A 45 10.02 -26.75 16.06
N GLU A 46 9.90 -27.70 17.00
CA GLU A 46 10.40 -29.07 16.83
C GLU A 46 9.76 -29.75 15.61
N LEU A 47 8.43 -29.60 15.43
CA LEU A 47 7.72 -30.14 14.27
C LEU A 47 8.18 -29.46 12.96
N TYR A 48 8.35 -28.15 12.96
CA TYR A 48 8.88 -27.42 11.80
C TYR A 48 10.32 -27.85 11.45
N ALA A 49 11.14 -28.09 12.46
CA ALA A 49 12.49 -28.61 12.29
C ALA A 49 12.48 -30.02 11.69
N GLU A 50 11.59 -30.92 12.18
CA GLU A 50 11.38 -32.26 11.57
C GLU A 50 10.95 -32.18 10.12
N TRP A 51 10.13 -31.20 9.74
CA TRP A 51 9.70 -30.97 8.36
C TRP A 51 10.77 -30.31 7.49
N GLY A 52 11.89 -29.88 8.06
CA GLY A 52 12.96 -29.20 7.34
C GLY A 52 12.65 -27.76 6.97
N VAL A 53 11.78 -27.08 7.71
CA VAL A 53 11.45 -25.66 7.50
C VAL A 53 12.63 -24.78 7.85
N ASP A 54 13.00 -23.83 6.95
CA ASP A 54 14.10 -22.91 7.11
C ASP A 54 13.66 -21.47 7.41
N PHE A 55 12.40 -21.14 7.12
CA PHE A 55 11.86 -19.79 7.26
C PHE A 55 10.41 -19.85 7.74
N VAL A 56 10.08 -19.07 8.76
CA VAL A 56 8.71 -18.94 9.29
C VAL A 56 8.36 -17.46 9.37
N LYS A 57 7.23 -17.08 8.81
CA LYS A 57 6.59 -15.79 9.02
C LYS A 57 5.44 -15.96 9.99
N ILE A 58 5.45 -15.20 11.08
CA ILE A 58 4.40 -15.22 12.09
C ILE A 58 3.68 -13.89 12.08
N ASP A 59 2.38 -13.99 11.94
CA ASP A 59 1.49 -12.87 11.84
C ASP A 59 1.06 -12.33 13.20
N ASP A 60 0.56 -11.09 13.24
CA ASP A 60 -0.04 -10.43 14.40
C ASP A 60 0.93 -10.18 15.59
N LEU A 61 2.23 -9.98 15.33
CA LEU A 61 3.24 -9.76 16.36
C LEU A 61 3.77 -8.34 16.49
N SER A 62 3.55 -7.49 15.47
CA SER A 62 4.19 -6.17 15.39
C SER A 62 3.33 -5.04 15.94
N ARG A 63 2.00 -5.15 15.81
CA ARG A 63 1.06 -4.13 16.30
C ARG A 63 -0.25 -4.74 16.83
N PRO A 64 -0.47 -4.71 18.17
CA PRO A 64 0.48 -4.26 19.19
C PRO A 64 1.73 -5.15 19.24
N TYR A 65 2.86 -4.59 19.70
CA TYR A 65 4.12 -5.33 19.71
C TYR A 65 4.15 -6.37 20.85
N HIS A 66 4.17 -7.65 20.49
CA HIS A 66 4.04 -8.80 21.40
C HIS A 66 5.40 -9.29 21.89
N THR A 67 6.03 -8.53 22.79
CA THR A 67 7.38 -8.81 23.31
C THR A 67 7.55 -10.24 23.82
N ALA A 68 6.65 -10.71 24.69
CA ALA A 68 6.76 -12.00 25.33
C ALA A 68 6.61 -13.17 24.35
N GLU A 69 5.68 -13.06 23.40
CA GLU A 69 5.47 -14.08 22.36
C GLU A 69 6.69 -14.17 21.43
N ILE A 70 7.26 -13.03 21.03
CA ILE A 70 8.46 -12.99 20.19
C ILE A 70 9.64 -13.66 20.90
N GLU A 71 9.84 -13.40 22.21
CA GLU A 71 10.87 -14.05 23.01
C GLU A 71 10.65 -15.57 23.14
N MET A 72 9.41 -16.03 23.38
CA MET A 72 9.09 -17.44 23.45
C MET A 72 9.32 -18.16 22.14
N ILE A 73 8.95 -17.52 21.02
CA ILE A 73 9.20 -18.04 19.67
C ILE A 73 10.69 -18.14 19.39
N ARG A 74 11.47 -17.11 19.73
CA ARG A 74 12.94 -17.14 19.57
C ARG A 74 13.58 -18.27 20.39
N LYS A 75 13.17 -18.45 21.67
CA LYS A 75 13.61 -19.56 22.52
C LYS A 75 13.24 -20.92 21.91
N ALA A 76 12.06 -21.06 21.32
CA ALA A 76 11.63 -22.29 20.68
C ALA A 76 12.46 -22.61 19.43
N ILE A 77 12.83 -21.61 18.63
CA ILE A 77 13.75 -21.78 17.49
C ILE A 77 15.14 -22.22 17.98
N ASP A 78 15.66 -21.58 19.01
CA ASP A 78 16.96 -21.96 19.58
C ASP A 78 16.95 -23.38 20.18
N HIS A 79 15.81 -23.80 20.73
CA HIS A 79 15.60 -25.13 21.31
C HIS A 79 15.51 -26.25 20.27
N CYS A 80 14.89 -26.00 19.12
CA CYS A 80 14.58 -27.05 18.13
C CYS A 80 15.82 -27.61 17.39
N GLY A 81 16.98 -26.98 17.55
CA GLY A 81 18.25 -27.44 16.98
C GLY A 81 18.41 -27.19 15.47
N ARG A 82 17.46 -26.52 14.82
CA ARG A 82 17.53 -26.12 13.42
C ARG A 82 17.59 -24.59 13.30
N PRO A 83 18.47 -24.00 12.48
CA PRO A 83 18.47 -22.56 12.21
C PRO A 83 17.23 -22.21 11.36
N ILE A 84 16.22 -21.62 11.99
CA ILE A 84 15.00 -21.15 11.32
C ILE A 84 15.00 -19.62 11.34
N VAL A 85 14.87 -19.01 10.17
CA VAL A 85 14.71 -17.56 10.02
C VAL A 85 13.32 -17.15 10.50
N LEU A 86 13.25 -16.19 11.41
CA LEU A 86 12.00 -15.65 11.92
C LEU A 86 11.67 -14.30 11.26
N SER A 87 10.54 -14.23 10.59
CA SER A 87 9.89 -13.00 10.13
C SER A 87 8.66 -12.70 10.97
N ILE A 88 8.46 -11.44 11.35
CA ILE A 88 7.26 -11.01 12.10
C ILE A 88 6.49 -9.94 11.33
N SER A 89 5.14 -10.03 11.37
CA SER A 89 4.19 -9.14 10.70
C SER A 89 2.81 -9.21 11.39
N PRO A 90 1.76 -8.53 10.89
CA PRO A 90 1.77 -7.28 10.16
C PRO A 90 1.92 -6.09 11.12
N GLY A 91 1.83 -4.89 10.53
CA GLY A 91 1.86 -3.64 11.24
C GLY A 91 3.27 -3.07 11.35
N GLU A 92 3.33 -1.78 11.62
CA GLU A 92 4.59 -1.08 11.83
C GLU A 92 5.21 -1.54 13.15
N THR A 93 6.36 -2.19 13.07
CA THR A 93 7.18 -2.48 14.27
C THR A 93 7.60 -1.13 14.87
N PRO A 94 7.31 -0.86 16.16
CA PRO A 94 7.69 0.40 16.79
C PRO A 94 9.21 0.58 16.82
N LEU A 95 9.70 1.75 16.41
CA LEU A 95 11.15 2.01 16.32
C LEU A 95 11.85 1.92 17.66
N GLU A 96 11.18 2.24 18.77
CA GLU A 96 11.70 2.06 20.13
C GLU A 96 11.91 0.60 20.53
N LYS A 97 11.39 -0.34 19.74
CA LYS A 97 11.62 -1.79 19.93
C LYS A 97 12.76 -2.34 19.07
N VAL A 98 13.51 -1.49 18.40
CA VAL A 98 14.54 -1.91 17.45
C VAL A 98 15.58 -2.86 18.06
N ASP A 99 16.07 -2.60 19.26
CA ASP A 99 17.08 -3.45 19.92
C ASP A 99 16.49 -4.81 20.28
N HIS A 100 15.23 -4.85 20.70
CA HIS A 100 14.54 -6.09 21.01
C HIS A 100 14.30 -6.92 19.73
N VAL A 101 13.75 -6.31 18.68
CA VAL A 101 13.42 -7.05 17.46
C VAL A 101 14.68 -7.57 16.76
N LYS A 102 15.77 -6.80 16.73
CA LYS A 102 17.08 -7.24 16.19
C LYS A 102 17.68 -8.44 16.91
N THR A 103 17.37 -8.58 18.20
CA THR A 103 17.87 -9.69 19.02
C THR A 103 17.04 -10.96 18.82
N HIS A 104 15.73 -10.83 18.55
CA HIS A 104 14.80 -11.95 18.60
C HIS A 104 14.26 -12.37 17.23
N ALA A 105 14.26 -11.49 16.22
CA ALA A 105 13.81 -11.78 14.86
C ALA A 105 14.87 -11.46 13.82
N ASN A 106 14.77 -12.06 12.65
CA ASN A 106 15.68 -11.82 11.52
C ASN A 106 15.09 -10.83 10.52
N MET A 107 13.77 -10.77 10.45
CA MET A 107 13.02 -9.93 9.52
C MET A 107 11.77 -9.42 10.22
N TRP A 108 11.41 -8.17 10.00
CA TRP A 108 10.22 -7.56 10.61
C TRP A 108 9.63 -6.48 9.74
N ARG A 109 8.31 -6.41 9.72
CA ARG A 109 7.56 -5.41 8.97
C ARG A 109 7.75 -4.01 9.55
N THR A 110 7.96 -3.06 8.69
CA THR A 110 8.16 -1.64 9.05
C THR A 110 6.93 -0.80 8.75
N VAL A 111 5.94 -1.38 8.11
CA VAL A 111 4.64 -0.78 7.75
C VAL A 111 3.54 -1.82 7.85
N ASP A 112 2.29 -1.39 7.76
CA ASP A 112 1.14 -2.24 7.48
C ASP A 112 1.22 -2.87 6.09
N ASP A 113 0.21 -3.65 5.71
CA ASP A 113 0.16 -4.30 4.40
C ASP A 113 0.29 -3.29 3.27
N PHE A 114 1.36 -3.45 2.50
CA PHE A 114 1.69 -2.58 1.38
C PHE A 114 1.06 -3.12 0.09
N TRP A 115 0.34 -2.26 -0.59
CA TRP A 115 -0.30 -2.59 -1.86
C TRP A 115 0.07 -1.57 -2.95
N ASP A 116 -0.42 -1.80 -4.16
CA ASP A 116 -0.13 -1.06 -5.37
C ASP A 116 -0.78 0.34 -5.41
N ASN A 117 -0.38 1.18 -4.47
CA ASN A 117 -0.87 2.54 -4.28
C ASN A 117 0.30 3.53 -4.14
N TRP A 118 0.24 4.64 -4.87
CA TRP A 118 1.32 5.63 -4.87
C TRP A 118 1.56 6.28 -3.51
N SER A 119 0.51 6.63 -2.78
CA SER A 119 0.69 7.27 -1.46
C SER A 119 1.41 6.34 -0.49
N GLN A 120 1.09 5.03 -0.50
CA GLN A 120 1.82 4.05 0.29
C GLN A 120 3.27 3.95 -0.16
N LEU A 121 3.54 3.93 -1.47
CA LEU A 121 4.91 3.91 -2.00
C LEU A 121 5.68 5.18 -1.63
N ASN A 122 5.07 6.34 -1.73
CA ASN A 122 5.69 7.60 -1.36
C ASN A 122 6.01 7.67 0.15
N TYR A 123 5.12 7.14 1.00
CA TYR A 123 5.37 7.02 2.44
C TYR A 123 6.57 6.12 2.77
N GLN A 124 6.80 5.06 1.98
CA GLN A 124 7.93 4.16 2.17
C GLN A 124 9.30 4.85 2.14
N PHE A 125 9.47 5.96 1.44
CA PHE A 125 10.72 6.72 1.48
C PHE A 125 11.06 7.21 2.89
N GLN A 126 10.06 7.65 3.64
CA GLN A 126 10.25 8.08 5.03
C GLN A 126 10.53 6.88 5.94
N VAL A 127 9.80 5.80 5.77
CA VAL A 127 9.96 4.58 6.56
C VAL A 127 11.32 3.94 6.33
N CYS A 128 11.71 3.74 5.07
CA CYS A 128 13.02 3.20 4.72
C CYS A 128 14.16 4.06 5.26
N ALA A 129 14.04 5.39 5.20
CA ALA A 129 15.05 6.28 5.76
C ALA A 129 15.22 6.14 7.28
N LYS A 130 14.12 5.92 8.02
CA LYS A 130 14.15 5.67 9.48
C LYS A 130 14.82 4.34 9.82
N TRP A 131 14.59 3.29 9.01
CA TRP A 131 15.05 1.94 9.30
C TRP A 131 16.41 1.58 8.70
N ALA A 132 16.88 2.31 7.69
CA ALA A 132 18.17 2.04 7.03
C ALA A 132 19.38 1.89 8.01
N PRO A 133 19.51 2.68 9.08
CA PRO A 133 20.63 2.54 10.03
C PRO A 133 20.67 1.21 10.78
N TYR A 134 19.59 0.44 10.75
CA TYR A 134 19.45 -0.80 11.52
C TYR A 134 19.61 -2.07 10.68
N ILE A 135 19.87 -1.92 9.38
CA ILE A 135 20.13 -3.04 8.47
C ILE A 135 21.53 -3.58 8.73
N ALA A 136 21.61 -4.88 8.98
CA ALA A 136 22.86 -5.61 9.13
C ALA A 136 22.66 -7.08 8.73
N PRO A 137 23.74 -7.86 8.53
CA PRO A 137 23.59 -9.29 8.30
C PRO A 137 22.75 -9.96 9.38
N GLY A 138 21.69 -10.66 8.95
CA GLY A 138 20.75 -11.34 9.85
C GLY A 138 19.64 -10.44 10.44
N THR A 139 19.58 -9.15 10.10
CA THR A 139 18.57 -8.20 10.59
C THR A 139 18.03 -7.36 9.43
N TRP A 140 16.79 -7.64 9.03
CA TRP A 140 16.19 -7.13 7.80
C TRP A 140 14.85 -6.43 8.07
N PRO A 141 14.85 -5.08 8.20
CA PRO A 141 13.62 -4.31 8.12
C PRO A 141 12.93 -4.56 6.77
N ASP A 142 11.67 -4.96 6.81
CA ASP A 142 10.90 -5.40 5.66
C ASP A 142 9.88 -4.31 5.26
N ALA A 143 10.05 -3.75 4.07
CA ALA A 143 9.13 -2.77 3.50
C ALA A 143 7.90 -3.42 2.85
N ASP A 144 7.72 -4.73 3.07
CA ASP A 144 6.67 -5.58 2.55
C ASP A 144 6.86 -6.06 1.11
N MET A 145 5.85 -6.76 0.60
CA MET A 145 5.86 -7.42 -0.70
C MET A 145 6.04 -6.46 -1.88
N LEU A 146 6.34 -7.04 -3.03
CA LEU A 146 6.34 -6.38 -4.33
C LEU A 146 5.01 -6.68 -5.05
N PRO A 147 3.98 -5.83 -4.97
CA PRO A 147 2.69 -6.04 -5.62
C PRO A 147 2.78 -5.70 -7.12
N LEU A 148 3.55 -6.49 -7.86
CA LEU A 148 3.82 -6.34 -9.28
C LEU A 148 3.19 -7.46 -10.10
N GLY A 149 3.08 -7.24 -11.42
CA GLY A 149 2.48 -8.22 -12.32
C GLY A 149 0.98 -8.37 -12.07
N LYS A 150 0.49 -9.60 -12.15
CA LYS A 150 -0.91 -9.94 -11.91
C LYS A 150 -1.12 -10.25 -10.43
N ILE A 151 -2.02 -9.54 -9.79
CA ILE A 151 -2.25 -9.57 -8.34
C ILE A 151 -3.72 -9.79 -8.01
N SER A 152 -4.00 -10.03 -6.74
CA SER A 152 -5.37 -10.24 -6.22
C SER A 152 -6.13 -11.38 -6.90
N ILE A 153 -5.43 -12.43 -7.29
CA ILE A 153 -5.99 -13.58 -8.03
C ILE A 153 -7.05 -14.37 -7.24
N ARG A 154 -7.11 -14.20 -5.94
CA ARG A 154 -8.13 -14.77 -5.05
C ARG A 154 -9.04 -13.72 -4.43
N GLY A 155 -9.00 -12.48 -4.92
CA GLY A 155 -9.80 -11.38 -4.40
C GLY A 155 -9.32 -10.83 -3.05
N GLU A 156 -8.04 -10.96 -2.72
CA GLU A 156 -7.46 -10.50 -1.44
C GLU A 156 -7.63 -8.99 -1.26
N ARG A 157 -7.49 -8.23 -2.34
CA ARG A 157 -7.72 -6.78 -2.38
C ARG A 157 -8.35 -6.38 -3.71
N GLY A 158 -9.67 -6.40 -3.76
CA GLY A 158 -10.45 -6.16 -4.97
C GLY A 158 -10.44 -7.36 -5.94
N GLU A 159 -10.77 -7.11 -7.20
CA GLU A 159 -10.80 -8.16 -8.23
C GLU A 159 -9.39 -8.50 -8.73
N GLU A 160 -9.23 -9.68 -9.32
CA GLU A 160 -8.03 -10.07 -10.06
C GLU A 160 -7.69 -9.01 -11.11
N ARG A 161 -6.45 -8.50 -11.07
CA ARG A 161 -6.00 -7.40 -11.93
C ARG A 161 -4.49 -7.39 -12.13
N TRP A 162 -4.04 -6.60 -13.09
CA TRP A 162 -2.65 -6.14 -13.12
C TRP A 162 -2.42 -5.08 -12.05
N THR A 163 -1.17 -4.96 -11.59
CA THR A 163 -0.80 -3.90 -10.63
C THR A 163 -1.25 -2.52 -11.11
N ASN A 164 -1.80 -1.72 -10.19
CA ASN A 164 -2.18 -0.33 -10.49
C ASN A 164 -0.96 0.60 -10.62
N PHE A 165 0.21 0.17 -10.17
CA PHE A 165 1.41 0.97 -10.36
C PHE A 165 1.69 1.23 -11.83
N THR A 166 1.90 2.50 -12.17
CA THR A 166 2.47 2.88 -13.45
C THR A 166 3.87 2.26 -13.62
N ARG A 167 4.39 2.24 -14.81
CA ARG A 167 5.73 1.68 -15.04
C ARG A 167 6.81 2.44 -14.25
N ASP A 168 6.70 3.76 -14.15
CA ASP A 168 7.62 4.61 -13.37
C ASP A 168 7.55 4.30 -11.87
N GLU A 169 6.34 4.04 -11.34
CA GLU A 169 6.15 3.64 -9.95
C GLU A 169 6.70 2.25 -9.66
N GLN A 170 6.55 1.30 -10.60
CA GLN A 170 7.16 -0.02 -10.49
C GLN A 170 8.69 0.07 -10.43
N TYR A 171 9.33 0.90 -11.28
CA TYR A 171 10.76 1.17 -11.21
C TYR A 171 11.14 1.88 -9.92
N THR A 172 10.35 2.85 -9.48
CA THR A 172 10.57 3.57 -8.23
C THR A 172 10.56 2.62 -7.03
N MET A 173 9.55 1.77 -6.93
CA MET A 173 9.44 0.77 -5.87
C MET A 173 10.64 -0.20 -5.90
N MET A 174 10.92 -0.81 -7.04
CA MET A 174 12.02 -1.78 -7.14
C MET A 174 13.37 -1.17 -6.77
N ASN A 175 13.65 0.06 -7.22
CA ASN A 175 14.88 0.76 -6.88
C ASN A 175 14.94 1.13 -5.39
N LEU A 176 13.83 1.52 -4.77
CA LEU A 176 13.79 1.81 -3.33
C LEU A 176 14.03 0.56 -2.51
N TRP A 177 13.29 -0.54 -2.76
CA TRP A 177 13.46 -1.82 -2.05
C TRP A 177 14.91 -2.33 -2.15
N THR A 178 15.49 -2.24 -3.33
CA THR A 178 16.84 -2.77 -3.55
C THR A 178 17.93 -1.90 -2.94
N ILE A 179 17.85 -0.57 -3.03
CA ILE A 179 18.85 0.29 -2.39
C ILE A 179 18.66 0.40 -0.88
N PHE A 180 17.44 0.23 -0.39
CA PHE A 180 17.17 0.11 1.06
C PHE A 180 17.57 -1.27 1.60
N LYS A 181 17.65 -2.30 0.73
CA LYS A 181 17.84 -3.73 1.09
C LYS A 181 16.65 -4.35 1.82
N SER A 182 15.42 -3.94 1.49
CA SER A 182 14.25 -4.70 1.91
C SER A 182 14.28 -6.11 1.33
N PRO A 183 13.88 -7.15 2.06
CA PRO A 183 13.65 -8.45 1.47
C PRO A 183 12.72 -8.35 0.24
N LEU A 184 13.05 -9.08 -0.84
CA LEU A 184 12.26 -9.08 -2.07
C LEU A 184 11.26 -10.23 -2.04
N MET A 185 10.06 -9.97 -1.56
CA MET A 185 8.95 -10.93 -1.49
C MET A 185 7.93 -10.60 -2.56
N PHE A 186 7.88 -11.40 -3.63
CA PHE A 186 6.97 -11.15 -4.75
C PHE A 186 5.52 -11.42 -4.38
N GLY A 187 4.65 -10.43 -4.59
CA GLY A 187 3.23 -10.47 -4.24
C GLY A 187 2.29 -10.76 -5.42
N GLY A 188 2.83 -11.04 -6.60
CA GLY A 188 2.05 -11.36 -7.79
C GLY A 188 2.05 -12.83 -8.17
N ASP A 189 1.36 -13.18 -9.27
CA ASP A 189 1.30 -14.52 -9.82
C ASP A 189 2.44 -14.75 -10.83
N LEU A 190 3.53 -15.36 -10.40
CA LEU A 190 4.73 -15.60 -11.21
C LEU A 190 4.45 -16.25 -12.58
N PRO A 191 3.59 -17.29 -12.70
CA PRO A 191 3.29 -17.90 -13.99
C PRO A 191 2.64 -16.98 -15.02
N GLN A 192 2.00 -15.90 -14.59
CA GLN A 192 1.31 -14.95 -15.46
C GLN A 192 2.07 -13.64 -15.66
N ASN A 193 3.32 -13.55 -15.22
CA ASN A 193 4.12 -12.34 -15.42
C ASN A 193 4.26 -11.97 -16.89
N ASP A 194 4.20 -10.67 -17.18
CA ASP A 194 4.61 -10.14 -18.47
C ASP A 194 6.15 -9.99 -18.54
N LYS A 195 6.66 -9.85 -19.76
CA LYS A 195 8.11 -9.70 -19.99
C LYS A 195 8.71 -8.49 -19.29
N ALA A 196 7.92 -7.45 -19.04
CA ALA A 196 8.41 -6.25 -18.40
C ALA A 196 8.54 -6.44 -16.90
N THR A 197 7.59 -7.13 -16.25
CA THR A 197 7.68 -7.55 -14.85
C THR A 197 8.86 -8.50 -14.65
N ASP A 198 9.03 -9.50 -15.51
CA ASP A 198 10.19 -10.40 -15.46
C ASP A 198 11.51 -9.66 -15.60
N SER A 199 11.60 -8.71 -16.55
CA SER A 199 12.79 -7.88 -16.75
C SER A 199 13.13 -7.05 -15.52
N LEU A 200 12.13 -6.53 -14.82
CA LEU A 200 12.30 -5.76 -13.59
C LEU A 200 12.82 -6.65 -12.44
N LEU A 201 12.20 -7.81 -12.26
CA LEU A 201 12.55 -8.75 -11.19
C LEU A 201 13.89 -9.47 -11.40
N THR A 202 14.37 -9.57 -12.65
CA THR A 202 15.60 -10.29 -13.00
C THR A 202 16.75 -9.38 -13.44
N ASN A 203 16.64 -8.07 -13.21
CA ASN A 203 17.70 -7.12 -13.53
C ASN A 203 18.93 -7.39 -12.68
N ARG A 204 20.01 -7.86 -13.33
CA ARG A 204 21.22 -8.33 -12.64
C ARG A 204 21.95 -7.24 -11.87
N ASP A 205 21.97 -6.02 -12.38
CA ASP A 205 22.69 -4.90 -11.76
C ASP A 205 21.97 -4.43 -10.50
N VAL A 206 20.64 -4.36 -10.57
CA VAL A 206 19.79 -4.01 -9.43
C VAL A 206 19.83 -5.10 -8.34
N LEU A 207 19.78 -6.37 -8.73
CA LEU A 207 19.92 -7.49 -7.80
C LEU A 207 21.33 -7.59 -7.21
N TYR A 208 22.37 -7.26 -7.98
CA TYR A 208 23.74 -7.17 -7.47
C TYR A 208 23.85 -6.09 -6.37
N MET A 209 23.35 -4.89 -6.63
CA MET A 209 23.28 -3.83 -5.64
C MET A 209 22.52 -4.30 -4.38
N HIS A 210 21.34 -4.89 -4.54
CA HIS A 210 20.56 -5.40 -3.41
C HIS A 210 21.34 -6.41 -2.56
N HIS A 211 22.04 -7.34 -3.21
CA HIS A 211 22.72 -8.42 -2.50
C HIS A 211 24.02 -7.96 -1.82
N TYR A 212 24.84 -7.18 -2.54
CA TYR A 212 26.22 -6.92 -2.11
C TYR A 212 26.47 -5.54 -1.51
N SER A 213 25.58 -4.57 -1.70
CA SER A 213 25.78 -3.22 -1.19
C SER A 213 25.85 -3.16 0.35
N ALA A 214 26.54 -2.14 0.84
CA ALA A 214 26.66 -1.84 2.26
C ALA A 214 26.47 -0.34 2.53
N ASN A 215 26.28 0.05 3.79
CA ASN A 215 26.10 1.44 4.21
C ASN A 215 24.96 2.17 3.44
N ASN A 216 23.88 1.45 3.17
CA ASN A 216 22.73 1.93 2.44
C ASN A 216 22.02 3.03 3.23
N ARG A 217 21.84 4.21 2.63
CA ARG A 217 21.31 5.37 3.34
C ARG A 217 20.70 6.41 2.40
N GLN A 218 19.72 7.12 2.90
CA GLN A 218 19.25 8.34 2.26
C GLN A 218 20.25 9.48 2.51
N LEU A 219 20.76 10.10 1.45
CA LEU A 219 21.69 11.22 1.53
C LEU A 219 20.96 12.56 1.67
N SER A 220 19.87 12.73 0.93
CA SER A 220 19.06 13.95 0.99
C SER A 220 17.62 13.68 0.58
N LYS A 221 16.72 14.50 1.13
CA LYS A 221 15.36 14.69 0.66
C LYS A 221 15.11 16.19 0.62
N ARG A 222 14.87 16.73 -0.57
CA ARG A 222 14.53 18.14 -0.79
C ARG A 222 13.32 18.20 -1.69
N ASP A 223 12.21 18.64 -1.15
CA ASP A 223 10.93 18.58 -1.82
C ASP A 223 10.69 17.15 -2.35
N ASN A 224 10.48 17.02 -3.64
CA ASN A 224 10.23 15.76 -4.33
C ASN A 224 11.48 15.04 -4.83
N HIS A 225 12.69 15.55 -4.53
CA HIS A 225 13.94 14.95 -4.97
C HIS A 225 14.62 14.23 -3.82
N ILE A 226 14.76 12.92 -3.96
CA ILE A 226 15.35 12.06 -2.95
C ILE A 226 16.58 11.37 -3.53
N VAL A 227 17.66 11.38 -2.77
CA VAL A 227 18.93 10.75 -3.15
C VAL A 227 19.28 9.70 -2.12
N TRP A 228 19.50 8.49 -2.59
CA TRP A 228 20.03 7.39 -1.81
C TRP A 228 21.41 6.99 -2.32
N ALA A 229 22.25 6.47 -1.44
CA ALA A 229 23.53 5.90 -1.79
C ALA A 229 23.80 4.63 -0.99
N ALA A 230 24.62 3.78 -1.58
CA ALA A 230 25.21 2.62 -0.94
C ALA A 230 26.64 2.43 -1.44
N ASP A 231 27.43 1.67 -0.71
CA ASP A 231 28.79 1.35 -1.06
C ASP A 231 28.87 -0.05 -1.68
N ASP A 232 29.71 -0.23 -2.70
CA ASP A 232 30.13 -1.55 -3.17
C ASP A 232 31.42 -1.96 -2.44
N PRO A 233 31.35 -2.87 -1.47
CA PRO A 233 32.54 -3.26 -0.71
C PRO A 233 33.56 -4.06 -1.53
N ALA A 234 33.21 -4.56 -2.73
CA ALA A 234 34.10 -5.34 -3.57
C ALA A 234 35.16 -4.46 -4.26
N ASN A 235 34.84 -3.23 -4.63
CA ASN A 235 35.70 -2.35 -5.44
C ASN A 235 35.76 -0.91 -4.92
N GLY A 236 34.95 -0.54 -3.93
CA GLY A 236 34.86 0.81 -3.37
C GLY A 236 33.98 1.78 -4.17
N ASP A 237 33.32 1.31 -5.21
CA ASP A 237 32.36 2.12 -5.99
C ASP A 237 31.13 2.48 -5.16
N LYS A 238 30.30 3.38 -5.70
CA LYS A 238 29.07 3.84 -5.07
C LYS A 238 27.88 3.52 -5.96
N PHE A 239 26.85 2.97 -5.35
CA PHE A 239 25.52 2.95 -5.94
C PHE A 239 24.80 4.24 -5.56
N VAL A 240 24.15 4.88 -6.53
CA VAL A 240 23.36 6.09 -6.30
C VAL A 240 22.00 5.90 -6.95
N ALA A 241 20.94 6.07 -6.18
CA ALA A 241 19.58 6.12 -6.69
C ALA A 241 19.02 7.53 -6.55
N LEU A 242 18.52 8.06 -7.68
CA LEU A 242 17.90 9.37 -7.77
C LEU A 242 16.41 9.18 -8.00
N PHE A 243 15.61 9.68 -7.09
CA PHE A 243 14.16 9.61 -7.18
C PHE A 243 13.58 11.01 -7.34
N ASN A 244 12.64 11.14 -8.26
CA ASN A 244 11.76 12.28 -8.35
C ASN A 244 10.34 11.80 -8.00
N THR A 245 9.91 12.09 -6.77
CA THR A 245 8.56 11.79 -6.28
C THR A 245 7.59 12.94 -6.54
N GLY A 246 8.07 14.01 -7.19
CA GLY A 246 7.27 15.14 -7.61
C GLY A 246 6.69 14.93 -8.99
N GLY A 247 5.52 14.99 -8.99
CA GLY A 247 4.47 14.83 -9.90
C GLY A 247 3.38 14.29 -8.99
N SER A 248 2.39 15.12 -8.72
CA SER A 248 1.19 14.59 -8.10
C SER A 248 0.82 13.33 -8.88
N GLU A 249 0.23 12.37 -8.23
CA GLU A 249 -0.52 11.28 -8.89
C GLU A 249 -1.37 11.88 -10.02
N PHE A 250 -1.66 13.17 -9.94
CA PHE A 250 -2.39 14.01 -10.87
C PHE A 250 -1.45 15.02 -11.52
N VAL A 251 -0.98 14.69 -12.72
CA VAL A 251 0.09 15.42 -13.42
C VAL A 251 -0.31 16.84 -13.81
N ASN A 252 -1.60 17.16 -13.90
CA ASN A 252 -2.11 18.42 -14.41
C ASN A 252 -3.33 18.93 -13.61
N THR A 253 -3.18 19.18 -12.30
CA THR A 253 -4.27 19.75 -11.49
C THR A 253 -4.79 21.10 -12.01
N LYS A 254 -4.01 21.81 -12.83
CA LYS A 254 -4.42 23.07 -13.46
C LYS A 254 -5.49 22.88 -14.54
N ASP A 255 -5.57 21.71 -15.14
CA ASP A 255 -6.51 21.39 -16.22
C ASP A 255 -7.81 20.76 -15.69
N ALA A 256 -8.01 20.75 -14.37
CA ALA A 256 -9.26 20.29 -13.78
C ALA A 256 -10.42 21.16 -14.22
N LEU A 257 -11.51 20.53 -14.67
CA LEU A 257 -12.78 21.18 -14.99
C LEU A 257 -13.46 21.74 -13.73
N TYR A 258 -13.18 21.11 -12.57
CA TYR A 258 -13.70 21.51 -11.28
C TYR A 258 -12.67 21.22 -10.18
N ARG A 259 -12.62 22.11 -9.19
CA ARG A 259 -11.90 21.93 -7.93
C ARG A 259 -12.76 22.40 -6.77
N SER A 260 -12.94 21.56 -5.76
CA SER A 260 -13.66 21.96 -4.54
C SER A 260 -12.88 22.97 -3.67
N GLY A 261 -11.54 23.03 -3.86
CA GLY A 261 -10.64 23.47 -2.82
C GLY A 261 -10.73 22.56 -1.60
N THR A 262 -9.95 22.84 -0.58
CA THR A 262 -9.90 22.03 0.65
C THR A 262 -11.29 21.86 1.27
N ILE A 263 -11.69 20.62 1.53
CA ILE A 263 -12.77 20.23 2.44
C ILE A 263 -12.11 19.52 3.61
N SER A 264 -12.22 20.08 4.80
CA SER A 264 -11.57 19.56 5.99
C SER A 264 -12.54 19.45 7.16
N TYR A 265 -12.07 18.90 8.27
CA TYR A 265 -12.77 18.89 9.55
C TYR A 265 -13.20 20.30 10.05
N LEU A 266 -12.66 21.38 9.47
CA LEU A 266 -13.07 22.76 9.73
C LEU A 266 -14.13 23.29 8.74
N THR A 267 -14.42 22.55 7.66
CA THR A 267 -15.40 22.97 6.66
C THR A 267 -16.82 22.77 7.19
N THR A 268 -17.63 23.82 7.17
CA THR A 268 -19.04 23.75 7.61
C THR A 268 -19.79 22.68 6.83
N GLY A 269 -20.37 21.71 7.54
CA GLY A 269 -21.13 20.60 6.94
C GLY A 269 -20.27 19.54 6.25
N TYR A 270 -18.95 19.69 6.23
CA TYR A 270 -17.98 18.75 5.60
C TYR A 270 -18.20 18.47 4.12
N ALA A 271 -18.97 19.32 3.42
CA ALA A 271 -19.37 19.07 2.03
C ALA A 271 -19.48 20.35 1.20
N LYS A 272 -19.44 20.17 -0.12
CA LYS A 272 -19.69 21.18 -1.16
C LYS A 272 -20.43 20.57 -2.34
N ASP A 273 -21.16 21.37 -3.08
CA ASP A 273 -21.74 20.95 -4.35
C ASP A 273 -20.71 21.02 -5.47
N ALA A 274 -20.59 19.95 -6.24
CA ALA A 274 -19.89 19.92 -7.51
C ALA A 274 -20.90 20.09 -8.65
N ASP A 275 -20.68 21.09 -9.49
CA ASP A 275 -21.50 21.40 -10.67
C ASP A 275 -20.56 21.79 -11.80
N VAL A 276 -20.43 20.91 -12.80
CA VAL A 276 -19.36 20.95 -13.79
C VAL A 276 -19.94 20.97 -15.18
N ASP A 277 -19.57 21.99 -15.97
CA ASP A 277 -19.85 22.04 -17.41
C ASP A 277 -18.96 21.02 -18.14
N LEU A 278 -19.57 20.08 -18.84
CA LEU A 278 -18.88 19.06 -19.64
C LEU A 278 -18.89 19.39 -21.13
N THR A 279 -19.48 20.53 -21.54
CA THR A 279 -19.49 20.92 -22.95
C THR A 279 -18.06 21.16 -23.44
N GLY A 280 -17.71 20.49 -24.54
CA GLY A 280 -16.36 20.63 -25.12
C GLY A 280 -15.30 19.67 -24.57
N MET A 281 -15.68 18.67 -23.78
CA MET A 281 -14.80 17.54 -23.44
C MET A 281 -14.24 16.88 -24.71
N LYS A 282 -13.00 16.45 -24.66
CA LYS A 282 -12.26 15.95 -25.83
C LYS A 282 -12.00 14.46 -25.78
N THR A 283 -11.94 13.90 -24.58
CA THR A 283 -11.52 12.51 -24.40
C THR A 283 -12.67 11.52 -24.39
N GLY A 284 -13.91 11.98 -24.15
CA GLY A 284 -15.04 11.09 -23.87
C GLY A 284 -14.93 10.36 -22.53
N GLN A 285 -13.98 10.76 -21.68
CA GLN A 285 -13.77 10.15 -20.37
C GLN A 285 -13.84 11.20 -19.27
N LEU A 286 -14.51 10.85 -18.17
CA LEU A 286 -14.64 11.68 -16.98
C LEU A 286 -13.86 11.05 -15.83
N ALA A 287 -12.92 11.78 -15.25
CA ALA A 287 -12.23 11.34 -14.06
C ALA A 287 -12.72 12.12 -12.83
N LEU A 288 -13.14 11.38 -11.80
CA LEU A 288 -13.42 11.88 -10.46
C LEU A 288 -12.23 11.58 -9.57
N VAL A 289 -11.63 12.61 -8.98
CA VAL A 289 -10.38 12.53 -8.24
C VAL A 289 -10.54 13.10 -6.85
N VAL A 290 -9.97 12.42 -5.85
CA VAL A 290 -9.80 12.96 -4.50
C VAL A 290 -8.34 12.94 -4.15
N SER A 291 -7.79 14.09 -3.75
CA SER A 291 -6.43 14.21 -3.22
C SER A 291 -6.44 14.45 -1.71
N ASP A 292 -5.32 14.12 -1.05
CA ASP A 292 -5.06 14.35 0.37
C ASP A 292 -4.70 15.80 0.71
N ASP A 293 -4.95 16.71 -0.19
CA ASP A 293 -4.64 18.17 -0.08
C ASP A 293 -3.18 18.47 0.36
N GLY A 294 -2.31 17.46 0.38
CA GLY A 294 -0.88 17.58 0.65
C GLY A 294 -0.48 17.54 2.13
N ASP A 295 -1.40 17.28 3.05
CA ASP A 295 -1.11 17.20 4.49
C ASP A 295 -1.03 15.75 5.03
N GLY A 296 -1.25 14.76 4.17
CA GLY A 296 -1.27 13.35 4.49
C GLY A 296 -2.69 12.78 4.40
N TYR A 297 -2.82 11.47 4.42
CA TYR A 297 -4.06 10.77 4.10
C TYR A 297 -4.79 10.19 5.32
N ASP A 298 -4.44 10.61 6.55
CA ASP A 298 -5.03 10.03 7.76
C ASP A 298 -6.52 10.31 7.86
N SER A 299 -7.34 9.23 7.76
CA SER A 299 -8.82 9.28 7.83
C SER A 299 -9.49 10.10 6.73
N ASP A 300 -8.88 10.23 5.58
CA ASP A 300 -9.41 10.96 4.41
C ASP A 300 -10.47 10.17 3.65
N HIS A 301 -11.51 9.74 4.39
CA HIS A 301 -12.67 9.08 3.82
C HIS A 301 -13.54 10.11 3.11
N ALA A 302 -13.77 9.92 1.83
CA ALA A 302 -14.39 10.91 0.95
C ALA A 302 -15.51 10.30 0.11
N ASP A 303 -16.62 11.02 0.01
CA ASP A 303 -17.81 10.57 -0.68
C ASP A 303 -18.14 11.46 -1.89
N TRP A 304 -18.43 10.82 -3.02
CA TRP A 304 -19.14 11.38 -4.17
C TRP A 304 -20.59 10.97 -4.08
N ILE A 305 -21.47 11.82 -3.56
CA ILE A 305 -22.88 11.55 -3.37
C ILE A 305 -23.66 11.97 -4.61
N ASP A 306 -24.56 11.09 -5.08
CA ASP A 306 -25.39 11.27 -6.27
C ASP A 306 -24.60 11.78 -7.49
N PRO A 307 -23.51 11.08 -7.91
CA PRO A 307 -22.73 11.49 -9.08
C PRO A 307 -23.51 11.24 -10.36
N VAL A 308 -23.99 12.32 -10.99
CA VAL A 308 -24.90 12.27 -12.14
C VAL A 308 -24.34 13.05 -13.32
N VAL A 309 -24.35 12.43 -14.49
CA VAL A 309 -24.08 13.08 -15.79
C VAL A 309 -25.43 13.38 -16.49
N THR A 310 -25.61 14.63 -16.92
CA THR A 310 -26.75 15.06 -17.71
C THR A 310 -26.35 15.14 -19.17
N LEU A 311 -27.18 14.61 -20.07
CA LEU A 311 -27.01 14.64 -21.53
C LEU A 311 -27.74 15.84 -22.16
N ALA A 312 -27.38 16.17 -23.39
CA ALA A 312 -27.94 17.31 -24.11
C ALA A 312 -29.49 17.24 -24.33
N ASP A 313 -30.08 16.05 -24.30
CA ASP A 313 -31.52 15.83 -24.37
C ASP A 313 -32.21 15.95 -22.99
N GLY A 314 -31.48 16.23 -21.93
CA GLY A 314 -31.97 16.34 -20.57
C GLY A 314 -32.08 15.00 -19.82
N SER A 315 -31.77 13.88 -20.45
CA SER A 315 -31.67 12.60 -19.75
C SER A 315 -30.43 12.54 -18.85
N THR A 316 -30.48 11.66 -17.86
CA THR A 316 -29.40 11.58 -16.85
C THR A 316 -28.85 10.17 -16.72
N ILE A 317 -27.56 10.08 -16.34
CA ILE A 317 -26.85 8.85 -16.08
C ILE A 317 -26.31 8.93 -14.66
N LYS A 318 -26.68 8.01 -13.77
CA LYS A 318 -26.02 7.82 -12.49
C LYS A 318 -24.71 7.06 -12.73
N LEU A 319 -23.59 7.61 -12.29
CA LEU A 319 -22.30 6.93 -12.46
C LEU A 319 -22.20 5.65 -11.64
N THR A 320 -22.94 5.55 -10.52
CA THR A 320 -23.04 4.32 -9.71
C THR A 320 -23.67 3.14 -10.44
N ASP A 321 -24.41 3.38 -11.52
CA ASP A 321 -24.97 2.34 -12.41
C ASP A 321 -23.98 1.95 -13.53
N ARG A 322 -22.80 2.56 -13.56
CA ARG A 322 -21.75 2.33 -14.56
C ARG A 322 -20.53 1.66 -13.96
N LYS A 323 -19.89 0.82 -14.75
CA LYS A 323 -18.56 0.30 -14.40
C LYS A 323 -17.52 1.38 -14.74
N TYR A 324 -16.64 1.71 -13.79
CA TYR A 324 -15.48 2.56 -14.08
C TYR A 324 -14.44 1.77 -14.88
N LEU A 325 -13.72 2.45 -15.76
CA LEU A 325 -12.60 1.89 -16.54
C LEU A 325 -11.39 1.64 -15.65
N ARG A 326 -11.16 2.58 -14.73
CA ARG A 326 -10.09 2.54 -13.73
C ARG A 326 -10.61 3.06 -12.41
N GLY A 327 -10.22 2.42 -11.31
CA GLY A 327 -10.53 2.88 -9.95
C GLY A 327 -9.35 2.62 -9.03
N THR A 328 -8.91 3.65 -8.30
CA THR A 328 -7.93 3.53 -7.21
C THR A 328 -8.51 4.06 -5.91
N CYS A 329 -8.02 3.57 -4.78
CA CYS A 329 -8.42 3.99 -3.46
C CYS A 329 -7.18 3.97 -2.56
N GLY A 330 -6.88 5.06 -1.86
CA GLY A 330 -5.69 5.22 -1.04
C GLY A 330 -5.61 4.22 0.11
N TRP A 331 -6.77 3.85 0.64
CA TRP A 331 -6.91 2.81 1.66
C TRP A 331 -8.26 2.10 1.50
N GLY A 332 -8.33 0.82 1.87
CA GLY A 332 -9.55 0.04 1.77
C GLY A 332 -9.91 -0.31 0.32
N SER A 333 -11.20 -0.36 0.04
CA SER A 333 -11.75 -0.64 -1.29
C SER A 333 -12.84 0.37 -1.63
N ILE A 334 -12.96 0.74 -2.90
CA ILE A 334 -14.01 1.64 -3.38
C ILE A 334 -15.38 1.13 -2.95
N GLY A 335 -16.10 1.95 -2.19
CA GLY A 335 -17.48 1.68 -1.80
C GLY A 335 -18.45 2.14 -2.88
N VAL A 336 -19.42 1.31 -3.25
CA VAL A 336 -20.54 1.70 -4.12
C VAL A 336 -21.80 1.63 -3.29
N ASN A 337 -22.50 2.75 -3.12
CA ASN A 337 -23.69 2.90 -2.28
C ASN A 337 -23.47 2.49 -0.81
N ARG A 338 -22.24 2.51 -0.38
CA ARG A 338 -21.80 2.22 0.98
C ARG A 338 -20.47 2.91 1.23
N ASN A 339 -20.15 3.22 2.49
CA ASN A 339 -18.86 3.78 2.85
C ASN A 339 -17.76 2.71 2.90
N LEU A 340 -16.51 3.11 3.19
CA LEU A 340 -15.34 2.22 3.21
C LEU A 340 -15.42 1.11 4.26
N GLU A 341 -16.24 1.28 5.29
CA GLU A 341 -16.49 0.28 6.34
C GLU A 341 -17.68 -0.64 6.03
N GLY A 342 -18.35 -0.43 4.88
CA GLY A 342 -19.52 -1.21 4.46
C GLY A 342 -20.85 -0.72 5.01
N ASN A 343 -20.89 0.40 5.74
CA ASN A 343 -22.10 1.05 6.25
C ASN A 343 -22.71 2.00 5.21
N SER A 344 -23.82 2.65 5.53
CA SER A 344 -24.40 3.72 4.68
C SER A 344 -23.41 4.88 4.53
N LEU A 345 -23.32 5.47 3.34
CA LEU A 345 -22.64 6.75 3.13
C LEU A 345 -23.21 7.79 4.08
N SER A 346 -22.35 8.60 4.70
CA SER A 346 -22.84 9.61 5.62
C SER A 346 -21.89 10.81 5.76
N ILE A 347 -22.43 12.02 5.55
CA ILE A 347 -21.71 13.28 5.69
C ILE A 347 -22.40 14.14 6.74
N ASN A 348 -21.69 14.61 7.74
CA ASN A 348 -22.22 15.44 8.82
C ASN A 348 -23.51 14.87 9.45
N GLY A 349 -23.57 13.55 9.66
CA GLY A 349 -24.71 12.83 10.23
C GLY A 349 -25.88 12.57 9.28
N GLN A 350 -25.85 13.11 8.07
CA GLN A 350 -26.86 12.83 7.04
C GLN A 350 -26.47 11.59 6.25
N LYS A 351 -27.38 10.62 6.11
CA LYS A 351 -27.17 9.39 5.34
C LYS A 351 -27.61 9.55 3.90
N TYR A 352 -26.92 8.83 3.00
CA TYR A 352 -27.16 8.80 1.58
C TYR A 352 -27.17 7.36 1.05
N ASP A 353 -28.00 7.11 0.04
CA ASP A 353 -28.22 5.77 -0.53
C ASP A 353 -27.48 5.55 -1.86
N ASN A 354 -26.95 6.62 -2.47
CA ASN A 354 -26.30 6.54 -3.78
C ASN A 354 -25.02 7.36 -3.80
N GLY A 355 -23.91 6.71 -4.15
CA GLY A 355 -22.62 7.38 -4.27
C GLY A 355 -21.45 6.43 -4.28
N TYR A 356 -20.26 7.00 -4.40
CA TYR A 356 -18.98 6.33 -4.23
C TYR A 356 -18.29 6.81 -2.97
N ALA A 357 -17.80 5.87 -2.16
CA ALA A 357 -16.86 6.16 -1.10
C ALA A 357 -15.45 5.74 -1.52
N VAL A 358 -14.50 6.64 -1.30
CA VAL A 358 -13.08 6.44 -1.60
C VAL A 358 -12.24 7.00 -0.47
N HIS A 359 -10.98 6.60 -0.44
CA HIS A 359 -9.97 7.20 0.44
C HIS A 359 -8.96 7.98 -0.43
N ALA A 360 -8.54 9.16 0.02
CA ALA A 360 -7.50 9.89 -0.68
C ALA A 360 -6.15 9.11 -0.65
N ASN A 361 -5.32 9.11 -1.70
CA ASN A 361 -5.60 9.66 -3.02
C ASN A 361 -6.37 8.65 -3.86
N SER A 362 -7.34 9.10 -4.65
CA SER A 362 -8.16 8.18 -5.45
C SER A 362 -8.55 8.76 -6.80
N ILE A 363 -8.83 7.86 -7.74
CA ILE A 363 -9.40 8.18 -9.06
C ILE A 363 -10.49 7.18 -9.39
N LEU A 364 -11.58 7.68 -9.99
CA LEU A 364 -12.60 6.90 -10.68
C LEU A 364 -12.73 7.43 -12.11
N LEU A 365 -12.37 6.63 -13.10
CA LEU A 365 -12.41 7.00 -14.51
C LEU A 365 -13.57 6.31 -15.21
N PHE A 366 -14.40 7.07 -15.92
CA PHE A 366 -15.59 6.57 -16.63
C PHE A 366 -15.57 6.96 -18.10
N ASP A 367 -16.05 6.06 -18.98
CA ASP A 367 -16.51 6.46 -20.29
C ASP A 367 -17.86 7.14 -20.17
N ILE A 368 -17.98 8.31 -20.80
CA ILE A 368 -19.25 9.06 -20.87
C ILE A 368 -19.64 9.34 -22.31
N PRO A 369 -20.95 9.45 -22.63
CA PRO A 369 -21.40 9.77 -23.97
C PRO A 369 -20.89 11.14 -24.45
N GLU A 370 -20.64 11.28 -25.76
CA GLU A 370 -20.19 12.54 -26.38
C GLU A 370 -21.16 13.70 -26.19
N ASN A 371 -22.44 13.40 -25.98
CA ASN A 371 -23.50 14.40 -25.75
C ASN A 371 -23.68 14.71 -24.24
N ALA A 372 -22.76 14.35 -23.37
CA ALA A 372 -22.74 14.77 -21.98
C ALA A 372 -22.50 16.28 -21.90
N VAL A 373 -23.30 16.98 -21.11
CA VAL A 373 -23.25 18.45 -21.00
C VAL A 373 -23.01 18.95 -19.58
N ARG A 374 -23.27 18.13 -18.55
CA ARG A 374 -23.12 18.54 -17.16
C ARG A 374 -22.85 17.35 -16.25
N PHE A 375 -22.02 17.54 -15.24
CA PHE A 375 -21.86 16.61 -14.12
C PHE A 375 -22.23 17.29 -12.81
N THR A 376 -22.94 16.60 -11.93
CA THR A 376 -23.29 17.08 -10.60
C THR A 376 -23.08 16.01 -9.55
N ALA A 377 -22.63 16.41 -8.35
CA ALA A 377 -22.52 15.57 -7.16
C ALA A 377 -22.48 16.46 -5.90
N LEU A 378 -22.87 15.92 -4.74
CA LEU A 378 -22.42 16.45 -3.46
C LEU A 378 -21.11 15.74 -3.10
N VAL A 379 -20.06 16.49 -2.75
CA VAL A 379 -18.74 15.95 -2.39
C VAL A 379 -18.40 16.31 -0.96
N GLY A 380 -17.86 15.36 -0.18
CA GLY A 380 -17.59 15.63 1.22
C GLY A 380 -16.85 14.52 1.96
N LEU A 381 -16.48 14.82 3.20
CA LEU A 381 -15.85 13.87 4.12
C LEU A 381 -16.91 12.96 4.75
N ASP A 382 -16.71 11.62 4.63
CA ASP A 382 -17.59 10.65 5.28
C ASP A 382 -17.38 10.61 6.80
N ASN A 383 -18.48 10.35 7.53
CA ASN A 383 -18.44 10.25 8.98
C ASN A 383 -17.50 9.15 9.49
N SER A 384 -17.29 8.07 8.73
CA SER A 384 -16.33 7.02 9.11
C SER A 384 -14.90 7.54 9.19
N GLY A 385 -14.56 8.64 8.51
CA GLY A 385 -13.29 9.36 8.67
C GLY A 385 -13.37 10.41 9.77
N THR A 386 -14.34 11.34 9.70
CA THR A 386 -14.43 12.48 10.63
C THR A 386 -14.67 12.06 12.07
N ASP A 387 -15.38 10.96 12.31
CA ASP A 387 -15.68 10.44 13.65
C ASP A 387 -14.48 9.78 14.34
N GLN A 388 -13.36 9.57 13.62
CA GLN A 388 -12.12 9.06 14.21
C GLN A 388 -11.32 10.13 14.98
N GLY A 389 -11.76 11.37 14.94
CA GLY A 389 -11.12 12.49 15.64
C GLY A 389 -9.80 12.96 15.02
N SER A 390 -9.52 12.53 13.79
CA SER A 390 -8.38 12.99 12.99
C SER A 390 -8.67 14.34 12.33
N LYS A 391 -7.61 14.97 11.82
CA LYS A 391 -7.70 16.24 11.08
C LYS A 391 -7.78 15.98 9.57
N SER A 392 -8.72 15.12 9.16
CA SER A 392 -8.90 14.79 7.74
C SER A 392 -9.11 16.02 6.86
N SER A 393 -8.48 16.05 5.70
CA SER A 393 -8.68 17.06 4.67
C SER A 393 -8.47 16.51 3.27
N VAL A 394 -9.34 16.89 2.34
CA VAL A 394 -9.33 16.41 0.96
C VAL A 394 -9.65 17.52 -0.02
N GLU A 395 -9.24 17.37 -1.28
CA GLU A 395 -9.74 18.16 -2.38
C GLU A 395 -10.35 17.25 -3.45
N PHE A 396 -11.57 17.56 -3.87
CA PHE A 396 -12.25 16.89 -4.97
C PHE A 396 -12.00 17.62 -6.29
N MET A 397 -11.66 16.86 -7.33
CA MET A 397 -11.41 17.40 -8.67
C MET A 397 -12.10 16.57 -9.73
N VAL A 398 -12.48 17.22 -10.85
CA VAL A 398 -13.07 16.56 -12.03
C VAL A 398 -12.23 16.91 -13.26
N PHE A 399 -11.91 15.91 -14.09
CA PHE A 399 -11.09 16.10 -15.28
C PHE A 399 -11.72 15.52 -16.54
N ASP A 400 -11.35 16.10 -17.69
CA ASP A 400 -11.54 15.53 -19.02
C ASP A 400 -10.41 14.53 -19.31
N GLY A 401 -10.70 13.25 -19.12
CA GLY A 401 -9.74 12.16 -19.25
C GLY A 401 -8.94 11.86 -17.99
N ASP A 402 -8.03 10.91 -18.08
CA ASP A 402 -7.18 10.45 -16.98
C ASP A 402 -6.07 11.46 -16.66
N PRO A 403 -6.11 12.16 -15.52
CA PRO A 403 -5.11 13.16 -15.17
C PRO A 403 -3.76 12.55 -14.76
N THR A 404 -3.67 11.24 -14.64
CA THR A 404 -2.43 10.52 -14.33
C THR A 404 -1.66 10.12 -15.59
N MET A 405 -2.28 10.23 -16.77
CA MET A 405 -1.60 9.99 -18.04
C MET A 405 -0.68 11.16 -18.36
N ARG A 406 0.60 10.91 -18.41
CA ARG A 406 1.55 11.81 -19.05
C ARG A 406 1.35 11.68 -20.57
N GLU A 407 1.25 12.80 -21.30
CA GLU A 407 1.45 12.78 -22.74
C GLU A 407 2.80 12.09 -22.99
N GLU A 408 2.78 10.90 -23.60
CA GLU A 408 4.00 10.32 -24.13
C GLU A 408 4.61 11.37 -25.07
N THR A 409 5.72 11.93 -24.66
CA THR A 409 6.55 12.71 -25.57
C THR A 409 7.01 11.71 -26.62
N VAL A 410 6.27 11.59 -27.69
CA VAL A 410 6.66 10.85 -28.88
C VAL A 410 7.96 11.50 -29.34
N ALA A 411 9.08 10.96 -28.86
CA ALA A 411 10.39 11.32 -29.37
C ALA A 411 10.32 11.06 -30.85
N LYS A 412 10.18 12.12 -31.64
CA LYS A 412 10.29 12.06 -33.10
C LYS A 412 11.61 11.35 -33.37
N LYS A 413 11.57 10.07 -33.72
CA LYS A 413 12.72 9.34 -34.28
C LYS A 413 13.18 10.15 -35.45
N LYS A 414 14.30 10.87 -35.30
CA LYS A 414 15.03 11.37 -36.43
C LYS A 414 15.37 10.18 -37.35
N PRO A 415 15.05 10.21 -38.62
CA PRO A 415 15.46 9.14 -39.54
C PRO A 415 16.97 9.03 -39.48
N ASN A 416 17.48 7.85 -39.19
CA ASN A 416 18.90 7.53 -39.25
C ASN A 416 19.33 7.52 -40.72
N THR A 417 19.80 8.61 -41.20
CA THR A 417 20.53 8.67 -42.48
C THR A 417 22.00 8.32 -42.22
N SER A 418 22.29 7.04 -42.07
CA SER A 418 23.64 6.53 -42.27
C SER A 418 23.80 6.18 -43.75
N THR A 419 24.32 7.11 -44.52
CA THR A 419 24.93 6.85 -45.81
C THR A 419 26.19 6.04 -45.57
N ILE A 420 26.16 4.77 -45.94
CA ILE A 420 27.38 3.98 -46.13
C ILE A 420 27.91 4.40 -47.47
N SER A 421 29.06 5.09 -47.53
CA SER A 421 29.87 5.26 -48.73
C SER A 421 30.92 4.16 -48.78
N ALA A 422 31.08 3.60 -49.98
CA ALA A 422 31.91 2.48 -50.38
C ALA A 422 33.39 2.56 -49.96
#